data_1e3c202a7689dee92d4e1389883000c4
#
_entry.id   1e3c202a7689dee92d4e1389883000c4
#
_cell.length_a   1.000
_cell.length_b   1.000
_cell.length_c   1.000
_cell.angle_alpha   90.00
_cell.angle_beta   90.00
_cell.angle_gamma   90.00
#
_symmetry.space_group_name_H-M   'P 1'
#
loop_
_entity.id
_entity.type
_entity.pdbx_description
1 polymer ?
#
loop_
_entity_poly.entity_id
_entity_poly.type
_entity_poly.pdbx_seq_one_letter_code
_entity_poly.pdbx_strand_id
1 'polypeptide(L)'
;LHYPLRRQRQMCIRDSNMMSGPKGLTAASGIDAVSHALEAYASMMATDFTDGLALRSLKLIFEYLPACYDNGMNEPVAREKVAHAATMAGMAFANAFLGVCHSMAHKLGAFHHVPHGIANALMLEQVIRFNSAEVPTKMGTFPQYDHPHTLARYAEVARYLGLGGKNDTESVENLIKAVNDLKARVGIKNSIKDYVPDEEDFLNRLDAMTEQAFDDQCTGANPRYPLFKEIKQMYLNAYYGNNSETV
;
A
#
# COMPACT_ATOMS: atom_id res chain seq x y z
N LEU A 1 37.24 -13.76 6.73
CA LEU A 1 37.10 -14.09 5.31
C LEU A 1 35.79 -14.80 4.97
N HIS A 2 35.02 -15.30 5.96
CA HIS A 2 33.78 -16.07 5.72
C HIS A 2 32.48 -15.27 5.86
N TYR A 3 32.53 -14.04 6.39
CA TYR A 3 31.32 -13.25 6.71
C TYR A 3 30.54 -12.76 5.49
N PRO A 4 31.15 -12.23 4.42
CA PRO A 4 30.41 -11.77 3.22
C PRO A 4 29.76 -12.92 2.47
N LEU A 5 30.45 -14.07 2.33
CA LEU A 5 29.94 -15.27 1.65
C LEU A 5 28.75 -15.89 2.40
N ARG A 6 28.69 -15.76 3.72
CA ARG A 6 27.59 -16.26 4.54
C ARG A 6 26.31 -15.44 4.33
N ARG A 7 26.43 -14.12 4.16
CA ARG A 7 25.29 -13.24 3.80
C ARG A 7 24.78 -13.53 2.39
N GLN A 8 25.65 -13.73 1.45
CA GLN A 8 25.32 -14.08 0.07
C GLN A 8 24.63 -15.46 -0.01
N ARG A 9 25.09 -16.45 0.75
CA ARG A 9 24.41 -17.75 0.88
C ARG A 9 23.05 -17.64 1.56
N GLN A 10 22.89 -16.76 2.56
CA GLN A 10 21.58 -16.55 3.19
C GLN A 10 20.58 -15.90 2.25
N MET A 11 20.99 -15.00 1.35
CA MET A 11 20.13 -14.45 0.31
C MET A 11 19.71 -15.56 -0.69
N CYS A 12 20.62 -16.37 -1.17
CA CYS A 12 20.30 -17.50 -2.07
C CYS A 12 19.37 -18.54 -1.40
N ILE A 13 19.56 -18.82 -0.10
CA ILE A 13 18.69 -19.72 0.67
C ILE A 13 17.28 -19.12 0.83
N ARG A 14 17.14 -17.81 0.96
CA ARG A 14 15.83 -17.13 1.05
C ARG A 14 15.07 -17.23 -0.26
N ASP A 15 15.71 -17.02 -1.39
CA ASP A 15 15.07 -17.12 -2.71
C ASP A 15 14.54 -18.54 -2.96
N SER A 16 15.32 -19.57 -2.64
CA SER A 16 14.87 -20.97 -2.76
C SER A 16 13.72 -21.31 -1.79
N ASN A 17 13.70 -20.74 -0.58
CA ASN A 17 12.63 -20.93 0.40
C ASN A 17 11.33 -20.24 -0.01
N MET A 18 11.40 -19.18 -0.82
CA MET A 18 10.22 -18.48 -1.33
C MET A 18 9.51 -19.22 -2.47
N MET A 19 10.17 -20.18 -3.12
CA MET A 19 9.58 -20.93 -4.24
C MET A 19 8.32 -21.68 -3.84
N SER A 20 8.24 -22.21 -2.63
CA SER A 20 7.10 -22.98 -2.11
C SER A 20 6.02 -22.12 -1.43
N GLY A 21 6.12 -20.80 -1.49
CA GLY A 21 5.17 -19.89 -0.84
C GLY A 21 3.73 -20.09 -1.34
N PRO A 22 2.74 -20.27 -0.44
CA PRO A 22 1.33 -20.40 -0.81
C PRO A 22 0.82 -19.18 -1.61
N LYS A 23 -0.15 -19.42 -2.51
CA LYS A 23 -0.74 -18.35 -3.33
C LYS A 23 -1.26 -17.18 -2.51
N GLY A 24 -1.98 -17.45 -1.41
CA GLY A 24 -2.52 -16.40 -0.54
C GLY A 24 -1.43 -15.55 0.11
N LEU A 25 -0.33 -16.16 0.56
CA LEU A 25 0.81 -15.42 1.09
C LEU A 25 1.51 -14.60 -0.01
N THR A 26 1.68 -15.17 -1.21
CA THR A 26 2.26 -14.46 -2.36
C THR A 26 1.43 -13.23 -2.74
N ALA A 27 0.10 -13.36 -2.77
CA ALA A 27 -0.81 -12.27 -3.05
C ALA A 27 -0.72 -11.17 -1.97
N ALA A 28 -0.87 -11.56 -0.69
CA ALA A 28 -0.85 -10.62 0.43
C ALA A 28 0.48 -9.86 0.51
N SER A 29 1.61 -10.56 0.49
CA SER A 29 2.94 -9.92 0.58
C SER A 29 3.29 -9.10 -0.67
N GLY A 30 2.81 -9.51 -1.85
CA GLY A 30 3.01 -8.74 -3.07
C GLY A 30 2.26 -7.42 -3.08
N ILE A 31 0.99 -7.41 -2.67
CA ILE A 31 0.22 -6.16 -2.57
C ILE A 31 0.69 -5.31 -1.37
N ASP A 32 1.16 -5.93 -0.29
CA ASP A 32 1.79 -5.21 0.81
C ASP A 32 3.02 -4.41 0.34
N ALA A 33 3.86 -5.02 -0.49
CA ALA A 33 5.00 -4.33 -1.10
C ALA A 33 4.58 -3.20 -2.06
N VAL A 34 3.41 -3.31 -2.74
CA VAL A 34 2.82 -2.19 -3.49
C VAL A 34 2.46 -1.04 -2.54
N SER A 35 1.82 -1.36 -1.40
CA SER A 35 1.44 -0.35 -0.40
C SER A 35 2.67 0.33 0.20
N HIS A 36 3.70 -0.44 0.58
CA HIS A 36 4.99 0.09 1.05
C HIS A 36 5.62 1.08 0.05
N ALA A 37 5.67 0.70 -1.22
CA ALA A 37 6.29 1.53 -2.25
C ALA A 37 5.48 2.80 -2.53
N LEU A 38 4.14 2.71 -2.59
CA LEU A 38 3.28 3.87 -2.83
C LEU A 38 3.29 4.85 -1.65
N GLU A 39 3.26 4.36 -0.42
CA GLU A 39 3.34 5.23 0.75
C GLU A 39 4.73 5.86 0.90
N ALA A 40 5.81 5.09 0.73
CA ALA A 40 7.16 5.64 0.75
C ALA A 40 7.37 6.71 -0.34
N TYR A 41 6.81 6.49 -1.54
CA TYR A 41 6.89 7.46 -2.62
C TYR A 41 6.10 8.75 -2.33
N ALA A 42 4.93 8.64 -1.71
CA ALA A 42 4.08 9.77 -1.37
C ALA A 42 4.48 10.44 -0.05
N SER A 43 5.33 9.81 0.77
CA SER A 43 5.69 10.29 2.10
C SER A 43 6.31 11.68 2.07
N MET A 44 6.08 12.44 3.13
CA MET A 44 6.76 13.72 3.36
C MET A 44 8.27 13.58 3.57
N MET A 45 8.75 12.38 3.91
CA MET A 45 10.17 12.07 4.10
C MET A 45 10.81 11.46 2.85
N ALA A 46 10.09 11.43 1.71
CA ALA A 46 10.60 10.88 0.47
C ALA A 46 11.83 11.65 -0.05
N THR A 47 12.72 10.94 -0.69
CA THR A 47 13.97 11.46 -1.29
C THR A 47 14.18 10.81 -2.66
N ASP A 48 15.02 11.37 -3.50
CA ASP A 48 15.39 10.79 -4.81
C ASP A 48 15.84 9.32 -4.69
N PHE A 49 16.50 8.95 -3.58
CA PHE A 49 16.93 7.57 -3.32
C PHE A 49 15.76 6.65 -3.05
N THR A 50 14.83 7.07 -2.18
CA THR A 50 13.64 6.28 -1.85
C THR A 50 12.68 6.19 -3.03
N ASP A 51 12.58 7.25 -3.82
CA ASP A 51 11.77 7.33 -5.03
C ASP A 51 12.22 6.32 -6.09
N GLY A 52 13.52 6.27 -6.35
CA GLY A 52 14.09 5.31 -7.29
C GLY A 52 13.81 3.85 -6.88
N LEU A 53 13.92 3.54 -5.58
CA LEU A 53 13.62 2.22 -5.04
C LEU A 53 12.12 1.89 -5.14
N ALA A 54 11.26 2.84 -4.75
CA ALA A 54 9.80 2.67 -4.77
C ALA A 54 9.27 2.46 -6.20
N LEU A 55 9.66 3.32 -7.14
CA LEU A 55 9.25 3.21 -8.55
C LEU A 55 9.70 1.87 -9.17
N ARG A 56 10.96 1.49 -8.94
CA ARG A 56 11.48 0.22 -9.46
C ARG A 56 10.76 -0.98 -8.83
N SER A 57 10.47 -0.93 -7.53
CA SER A 57 9.70 -1.95 -6.85
C SER A 57 8.32 -2.12 -7.47
N LEU A 58 7.56 -1.03 -7.63
CA LEU A 58 6.23 -1.05 -8.25
C LEU A 58 6.26 -1.70 -9.63
N LYS A 59 7.18 -1.28 -10.50
CA LYS A 59 7.29 -1.85 -11.83
C LYS A 59 7.50 -3.36 -11.83
N LEU A 60 8.38 -3.86 -10.97
CA LEU A 60 8.65 -5.30 -10.85
C LEU A 60 7.44 -6.07 -10.29
N ILE A 61 6.72 -5.50 -9.33
CA ILE A 61 5.54 -6.18 -8.77
C ILE A 61 4.44 -6.27 -9.82
N PHE A 62 4.12 -5.17 -10.50
CA PHE A 62 3.09 -5.18 -11.55
C PHE A 62 3.42 -6.15 -12.69
N GLU A 63 4.70 -6.31 -13.03
CA GLU A 63 5.15 -7.19 -14.10
C GLU A 63 5.15 -8.67 -13.69
N TYR A 64 5.63 -8.99 -12.48
CA TYR A 64 5.96 -10.37 -12.10
C TYR A 64 5.04 -11.01 -11.06
N LEU A 65 4.30 -10.24 -10.26
CA LEU A 65 3.42 -10.80 -9.23
C LEU A 65 2.35 -11.75 -9.79
N PRO A 66 1.69 -11.46 -10.94
CA PRO A 66 0.72 -12.40 -11.52
C PRO A 66 1.32 -13.78 -11.83
N ALA A 67 2.51 -13.83 -12.42
CA ALA A 67 3.20 -15.09 -12.71
C ALA A 67 3.58 -15.85 -11.43
N CYS A 68 4.06 -15.13 -10.40
CA CYS A 68 4.32 -15.69 -9.09
C CYS A 68 3.07 -16.31 -8.45
N TYR A 69 1.94 -15.65 -8.59
CA TYR A 69 0.67 -16.12 -8.04
C TYR A 69 0.14 -17.35 -8.76
N ASP A 70 0.23 -17.37 -10.10
CA ASP A 70 -0.30 -18.47 -10.90
C ASP A 70 0.50 -19.76 -10.73
N ASN A 71 1.80 -19.70 -10.87
CA ASN A 71 2.68 -20.86 -10.95
C ASN A 71 4.06 -20.63 -10.31
N GLY A 72 4.10 -19.94 -9.17
CA GLY A 72 5.34 -19.48 -8.54
C GLY A 72 6.39 -20.55 -8.27
N MET A 73 6.00 -21.81 -8.09
CA MET A 73 6.95 -22.93 -7.92
C MET A 73 7.79 -23.20 -9.17
N ASN A 74 7.27 -22.87 -10.36
CA ASN A 74 7.93 -23.09 -11.64
C ASN A 74 8.41 -21.78 -12.29
N GLU A 75 8.30 -20.64 -11.56
CA GLU A 75 8.64 -19.31 -12.04
C GLU A 75 9.77 -18.68 -11.20
N PRO A 76 10.99 -19.25 -11.22
CA PRO A 76 12.08 -18.78 -10.36
C PRO A 76 12.45 -17.31 -10.63
N VAL A 77 12.44 -16.88 -11.89
CA VAL A 77 12.74 -15.49 -12.25
C VAL A 77 11.70 -14.54 -11.69
N ALA A 78 10.40 -14.86 -11.82
CA ALA A 78 9.33 -14.04 -11.28
C ALA A 78 9.41 -13.98 -9.74
N ARG A 79 9.70 -15.10 -9.06
CA ARG A 79 9.92 -15.14 -7.61
C ARG A 79 11.08 -14.25 -7.17
N GLU A 80 12.22 -14.34 -7.84
CA GLU A 80 13.37 -13.48 -7.59
C GLU A 80 13.02 -12.00 -7.76
N LYS A 81 12.34 -11.64 -8.88
CA LYS A 81 11.96 -10.25 -9.14
C LYS A 81 10.99 -9.69 -8.12
N VAL A 82 9.99 -10.47 -7.68
CA VAL A 82 9.07 -10.04 -6.62
C VAL A 82 9.78 -9.94 -5.27
N ALA A 83 10.71 -10.85 -4.94
CA ALA A 83 11.52 -10.75 -3.73
C ALA A 83 12.41 -9.50 -3.72
N HIS A 84 13.06 -9.19 -4.84
CA HIS A 84 13.83 -7.96 -5.00
C HIS A 84 12.94 -6.72 -4.87
N ALA A 85 11.75 -6.75 -5.47
CA ALA A 85 10.79 -5.65 -5.37
C ALA A 85 10.35 -5.41 -3.92
N ALA A 86 9.99 -6.46 -3.19
CA ALA A 86 9.63 -6.36 -1.78
C ALA A 86 10.79 -5.81 -0.93
N THR A 87 12.03 -6.22 -1.22
CA THR A 87 13.23 -5.71 -0.55
C THR A 87 13.43 -4.22 -0.85
N MET A 88 13.29 -3.79 -2.12
CA MET A 88 13.41 -2.38 -2.51
C MET A 88 12.32 -1.52 -1.86
N ALA A 89 11.06 -2.00 -1.82
CA ALA A 89 9.99 -1.32 -1.09
C ALA A 89 10.33 -1.19 0.40
N GLY A 90 10.87 -2.27 1.00
CA GLY A 90 11.37 -2.29 2.37
C GLY A 90 12.45 -1.23 2.65
N MET A 91 13.43 -1.12 1.75
CA MET A 91 14.49 -0.11 1.83
C MET A 91 13.93 1.32 1.65
N ALA A 92 12.94 1.50 0.77
CA ALA A 92 12.30 2.79 0.56
C ALA A 92 11.58 3.25 1.84
N PHE A 93 10.65 2.44 2.37
CA PHE A 93 9.89 2.86 3.54
C PHE A 93 10.72 2.92 4.84
N ALA A 94 11.78 2.14 4.95
CA ALA A 94 12.68 2.22 6.10
C ALA A 94 13.39 3.59 6.21
N ASN A 95 13.46 4.34 5.12
CA ASN A 95 14.05 5.68 5.06
C ASN A 95 13.01 6.79 4.88
N ALA A 96 11.91 6.52 4.14
CA ALA A 96 10.85 7.50 3.89
C ALA A 96 9.64 7.36 4.83
N PHE A 97 9.60 6.34 5.67
CA PHE A 97 8.44 5.96 6.47
C PHE A 97 7.23 5.50 5.64
N LEU A 98 6.16 5.17 6.37
CA LEU A 98 4.86 4.76 5.84
C LEU A 98 3.84 5.87 6.11
N GLY A 99 2.57 5.64 5.80
CA GLY A 99 1.50 6.58 5.97
C GLY A 99 0.24 5.97 6.61
N VAL A 100 -0.88 6.63 6.41
CA VAL A 100 -2.16 6.28 7.03
C VAL A 100 -2.72 4.93 6.56
N CYS A 101 -2.30 4.41 5.40
CA CYS A 101 -2.72 3.08 4.95
C CYS A 101 -2.27 2.01 5.95
N HIS A 102 -0.99 2.02 6.32
CA HIS A 102 -0.47 1.10 7.32
C HIS A 102 -1.07 1.34 8.70
N SER A 103 -1.24 2.59 9.11
CA SER A 103 -1.90 2.92 10.37
C SER A 103 -3.28 2.27 10.48
N MET A 104 -4.09 2.37 9.44
CA MET A 104 -5.42 1.78 9.38
C MET A 104 -5.36 0.24 9.27
N ALA A 105 -4.45 -0.28 8.46
CA ALA A 105 -4.28 -1.73 8.28
C ALA A 105 -3.86 -2.44 9.58
N HIS A 106 -3.01 -1.81 10.41
CA HIS A 106 -2.64 -2.33 11.72
C HIS A 106 -3.87 -2.59 12.60
N LYS A 107 -4.86 -1.69 12.55
CA LYS A 107 -6.06 -1.81 13.39
C LYS A 107 -7.03 -2.85 12.85
N LEU A 108 -7.18 -2.99 11.52
CA LEU A 108 -7.92 -4.12 10.94
C LEU A 108 -7.32 -5.46 11.36
N GLY A 109 -5.99 -5.56 11.37
CA GLY A 109 -5.30 -6.75 11.88
C GLY A 109 -5.53 -6.99 13.37
N ALA A 110 -5.41 -5.95 14.20
CA ALA A 110 -5.51 -6.06 15.64
C ALA A 110 -6.93 -6.37 16.12
N PHE A 111 -7.95 -5.75 15.53
CA PHE A 111 -9.34 -5.87 15.98
C PHE A 111 -10.11 -7.00 15.30
N HIS A 112 -9.81 -7.30 14.03
CA HIS A 112 -10.57 -8.26 13.22
C HIS A 112 -9.72 -9.38 12.64
N HIS A 113 -8.44 -9.48 13.00
CA HIS A 113 -7.51 -10.54 12.56
C HIS A 113 -7.35 -10.63 11.03
N VAL A 114 -7.58 -9.53 10.31
CA VAL A 114 -7.32 -9.46 8.87
C VAL A 114 -5.81 -9.55 8.64
N PRO A 115 -5.32 -10.45 7.76
CA PRO A 115 -3.89 -10.54 7.48
C PRO A 115 -3.34 -9.21 6.98
N HIS A 116 -2.14 -8.82 7.45
CA HIS A 116 -1.56 -7.48 7.26
C HIS A 116 -1.59 -6.99 5.80
N GLY A 117 -1.05 -7.77 4.86
CA GLY A 117 -1.04 -7.37 3.44
C GLY A 117 -2.44 -7.29 2.82
N ILE A 118 -3.41 -8.08 3.32
CA ILE A 118 -4.81 -7.94 2.92
C ILE A 118 -5.40 -6.64 3.49
N ALA A 119 -5.14 -6.33 4.75
CA ALA A 119 -5.62 -5.10 5.37
C ALA A 119 -5.10 -3.85 4.62
N ASN A 120 -3.80 -3.84 4.26
CA ASN A 120 -3.24 -2.79 3.41
C ASN A 120 -3.93 -2.72 2.04
N ALA A 121 -4.13 -3.87 1.38
CA ALA A 121 -4.81 -3.93 0.09
C ALA A 121 -6.24 -3.34 0.13
N LEU A 122 -6.97 -3.53 1.23
CA LEU A 122 -8.33 -3.02 1.42
C LEU A 122 -8.35 -1.50 1.61
N MET A 123 -7.33 -0.94 2.28
CA MET A 123 -7.26 0.49 2.57
C MET A 123 -6.62 1.31 1.45
N LEU A 124 -5.78 0.70 0.61
CA LEU A 124 -4.90 1.39 -0.33
C LEU A 124 -5.64 2.35 -1.29
N GLU A 125 -6.76 1.92 -1.88
CA GLU A 125 -7.56 2.79 -2.75
C GLU A 125 -8.05 4.03 -2.03
N GLN A 126 -8.61 3.86 -0.82
CA GLN A 126 -9.15 4.97 -0.03
C GLN A 126 -8.07 5.98 0.31
N VAL A 127 -6.89 5.49 0.64
CA VAL A 127 -5.75 6.35 0.97
C VAL A 127 -5.19 7.07 -0.26
N ILE A 128 -5.10 6.43 -1.42
CA ILE A 128 -4.70 7.13 -2.66
C ILE A 128 -5.68 8.26 -2.95
N ARG A 129 -7.00 8.01 -2.88
CA ARG A 129 -8.04 9.04 -3.08
C ARG A 129 -7.93 10.16 -2.08
N PHE A 130 -7.77 9.82 -0.79
CA PHE A 130 -7.62 10.79 0.28
C PHE A 130 -6.39 11.69 0.07
N ASN A 131 -5.24 11.11 -0.21
CA ASN A 131 -4.00 11.84 -0.39
C ASN A 131 -3.97 12.68 -1.69
N SER A 132 -4.74 12.30 -2.71
CA SER A 132 -4.81 12.98 -4.00
C SER A 132 -5.84 14.13 -4.03
N ALA A 133 -6.72 14.21 -3.03
CA ALA A 133 -7.75 15.24 -2.95
C ALA A 133 -7.14 16.60 -2.60
N GLU A 134 -7.86 17.69 -2.95
CA GLU A 134 -7.49 19.03 -2.54
C GLU A 134 -7.38 19.14 -1.00
N VAL A 135 -6.30 19.75 -0.56
CA VAL A 135 -6.05 19.97 0.87
C VAL A 135 -6.80 21.23 1.31
N PRO A 136 -7.61 21.18 2.39
CA PRO A 136 -8.23 22.36 2.94
C PRO A 136 -7.20 23.42 3.33
N THR A 137 -7.48 24.70 3.07
CA THR A 137 -6.59 25.84 3.29
C THR A 137 -5.98 25.91 4.70
N LYS A 138 -6.71 25.40 5.70
CA LYS A 138 -6.23 25.37 7.10
C LYS A 138 -5.04 24.43 7.33
N MET A 139 -4.79 23.49 6.43
CA MET A 139 -3.64 22.58 6.55
C MET A 139 -2.34 23.20 6.03
N GLY A 140 -2.40 24.30 5.28
CA GLY A 140 -1.23 25.06 4.84
C GLY A 140 -0.58 25.93 5.94
N THR A 141 -0.97 25.78 7.21
CA THR A 141 -0.33 26.51 8.33
C THR A 141 1.06 25.95 8.68
N PHE A 142 1.31 24.69 8.34
CA PHE A 142 2.60 24.04 8.56
C PHE A 142 3.38 23.99 7.25
N PRO A 143 4.67 24.41 7.21
CA PRO A 143 5.47 24.43 5.98
C PRO A 143 5.49 23.10 5.21
N GLN A 144 5.43 21.98 5.91
CA GLN A 144 5.38 20.65 5.27
C GLN A 144 4.09 20.38 4.47
N TYR A 145 3.04 21.18 4.68
CA TYR A 145 1.76 21.07 3.98
C TYR A 145 1.51 22.19 2.97
N ASP A 146 2.45 23.14 2.83
CA ASP A 146 2.29 24.29 1.94
C ASP A 146 2.07 23.87 0.47
N HIS A 147 2.60 22.70 0.09
CA HIS A 147 2.48 22.19 -1.27
C HIS A 147 2.39 20.65 -1.29
N PRO A 148 1.27 20.06 -0.90
CA PRO A 148 1.09 18.62 -1.02
C PRO A 148 0.97 18.22 -2.49
N HIS A 149 2.09 17.88 -3.12
CA HIS A 149 2.14 17.48 -4.53
C HIS A 149 1.73 16.02 -4.76
N THR A 150 0.94 15.44 -3.87
CA THR A 150 0.66 14.00 -3.88
C THR A 150 -0.10 13.56 -5.11
N LEU A 151 -1.03 14.39 -5.63
CA LEU A 151 -1.71 14.13 -6.89
C LEU A 151 -0.68 13.96 -8.03
N ALA A 152 0.26 14.91 -8.16
CA ALA A 152 1.30 14.88 -9.19
C ALA A 152 2.25 13.68 -9.00
N ARG A 153 2.61 13.36 -7.74
CA ARG A 153 3.48 12.21 -7.44
C ARG A 153 2.82 10.87 -7.79
N TYR A 154 1.56 10.67 -7.46
CA TYR A 154 0.84 9.46 -7.89
C TYR A 154 0.63 9.41 -9.42
N ALA A 155 0.40 10.56 -10.05
CA ALA A 155 0.33 10.64 -11.51
C ALA A 155 1.68 10.29 -12.17
N GLU A 156 2.80 10.66 -11.54
CA GLU A 156 4.14 10.25 -11.98
C GLU A 156 4.33 8.73 -11.88
N VAL A 157 3.89 8.09 -10.79
CA VAL A 157 3.86 6.62 -10.68
C VAL A 157 3.06 6.01 -11.84
N ALA A 158 1.86 6.54 -12.13
CA ALA A 158 1.04 6.04 -13.22
C ALA A 158 1.76 6.15 -14.58
N ARG A 159 2.40 7.28 -14.85
CA ARG A 159 3.21 7.48 -16.08
C ARG A 159 4.39 6.53 -16.14
N TYR A 160 5.11 6.34 -15.04
CA TYR A 160 6.25 5.41 -14.96
C TYR A 160 5.84 3.95 -15.23
N LEU A 161 4.66 3.56 -14.77
CA LEU A 161 4.07 2.25 -15.03
C LEU A 161 3.48 2.12 -16.45
N GLY A 162 3.39 3.21 -17.21
CA GLY A 162 2.83 3.21 -18.56
C GLY A 162 1.30 3.18 -18.60
N LEU A 163 0.62 3.60 -17.54
CA LEU A 163 -0.84 3.52 -17.42
C LEU A 163 -1.58 4.65 -18.17
N GLY A 164 -0.85 5.69 -18.60
CA GLY A 164 -1.43 6.83 -19.33
C GLY A 164 -2.24 7.76 -18.43
N GLY A 165 -2.99 8.66 -19.10
CA GLY A 165 -3.84 9.69 -18.52
C GLY A 165 -3.61 11.04 -19.20
N LYS A 166 -4.67 11.82 -19.47
CA LYS A 166 -4.59 13.14 -20.14
C LYS A 166 -4.13 14.24 -19.18
N ASN A 167 -4.36 14.02 -17.90
CA ASN A 167 -3.98 14.90 -16.80
C ASN A 167 -3.66 14.07 -15.55
N ASP A 168 -3.22 14.73 -14.48
CA ASP A 168 -2.83 14.05 -13.24
C ASP A 168 -4.00 13.30 -12.59
N THR A 169 -5.20 13.87 -12.59
CA THR A 169 -6.40 13.23 -12.06
C THR A 169 -6.71 11.92 -12.78
N GLU A 170 -6.76 11.94 -14.12
CA GLU A 170 -6.99 10.75 -14.91
C GLU A 170 -5.88 9.71 -14.72
N SER A 171 -4.62 10.16 -14.62
CA SER A 171 -3.49 9.29 -14.34
C SER A 171 -3.62 8.57 -12.99
N VAL A 172 -4.07 9.28 -11.96
CA VAL A 172 -4.30 8.69 -10.62
C VAL A 172 -5.49 7.72 -10.64
N GLU A 173 -6.57 8.03 -11.35
CA GLU A 173 -7.68 7.06 -11.52
C GLU A 173 -7.21 5.79 -12.24
N ASN A 174 -6.34 5.92 -13.25
CA ASN A 174 -5.74 4.78 -13.93
C ASN A 174 -4.83 3.98 -12.99
N LEU A 175 -4.09 4.63 -12.09
CA LEU A 175 -3.29 3.96 -11.06
C LEU A 175 -4.18 3.16 -10.10
N ILE A 176 -5.25 3.77 -9.60
CA ILE A 176 -6.22 3.11 -8.71
C ILE A 176 -6.82 1.89 -9.41
N LYS A 177 -7.24 2.05 -10.66
CA LYS A 177 -7.76 0.95 -11.46
C LYS A 177 -6.74 -0.17 -11.61
N ALA A 178 -5.48 0.14 -11.94
CA ALA A 178 -4.43 -0.85 -12.11
C ALA A 178 -4.12 -1.60 -10.79
N VAL A 179 -4.14 -0.91 -9.66
CA VAL A 179 -3.99 -1.54 -8.32
C VAL A 179 -5.16 -2.49 -8.05
N ASN A 180 -6.39 -2.08 -8.32
CA ASN A 180 -7.58 -2.92 -8.13
C ASN A 180 -7.59 -4.12 -9.08
N ASP A 181 -7.20 -3.93 -10.34
CA ASP A 181 -7.07 -5.01 -11.31
C ASP A 181 -5.99 -6.03 -10.85
N LEU A 182 -4.86 -5.55 -10.31
CA LEU A 182 -3.82 -6.41 -9.77
C LEU A 182 -4.31 -7.20 -8.53
N LYS A 183 -5.03 -6.55 -7.60
CA LYS A 183 -5.67 -7.20 -6.44
C LYS A 183 -6.60 -8.31 -6.88
N ALA A 184 -7.52 -8.00 -7.80
CA ALA A 184 -8.45 -8.97 -8.36
C ALA A 184 -7.72 -10.14 -9.05
N ARG A 185 -6.65 -9.85 -9.80
CA ARG A 185 -5.82 -10.84 -10.50
C ARG A 185 -5.15 -11.83 -9.57
N VAL A 186 -4.81 -11.41 -8.35
CA VAL A 186 -4.22 -12.28 -7.32
C VAL A 186 -5.22 -12.74 -6.27
N GLY A 187 -6.52 -12.62 -6.55
CA GLY A 187 -7.61 -13.19 -5.73
C GLY A 187 -7.91 -12.45 -4.43
N ILE A 188 -7.47 -11.19 -4.29
CA ILE A 188 -7.82 -10.35 -3.13
C ILE A 188 -9.16 -9.66 -3.40
N LYS A 189 -10.08 -9.76 -2.47
CA LYS A 189 -11.39 -9.10 -2.50
C LYS A 189 -11.26 -7.60 -2.19
N ASN A 190 -12.26 -6.80 -2.61
CA ASN A 190 -12.15 -5.35 -2.57
C ASN A 190 -12.79 -4.69 -1.34
N SER A 191 -13.61 -5.41 -0.58
CA SER A 191 -14.34 -4.85 0.57
C SER A 191 -13.85 -5.45 1.89
N ILE A 192 -13.81 -4.62 2.94
CA ILE A 192 -13.59 -5.11 4.31
C ILE A 192 -14.69 -6.13 4.68
N LYS A 193 -15.93 -5.92 4.23
CA LYS A 193 -17.07 -6.83 4.50
C LYS A 193 -16.81 -8.26 4.04
N ASP A 194 -16.00 -8.46 3.00
CA ASP A 194 -15.63 -9.80 2.52
C ASP A 194 -14.76 -10.61 3.51
N TYR A 195 -14.08 -9.91 4.43
CA TYR A 195 -13.18 -10.49 5.43
C TYR A 195 -13.71 -10.32 6.86
N VAL A 196 -14.55 -9.33 7.09
CA VAL A 196 -15.21 -9.00 8.37
C VAL A 196 -16.72 -8.92 8.12
N PRO A 197 -17.42 -10.06 7.99
CA PRO A 197 -18.82 -10.09 7.61
C PRO A 197 -19.76 -9.63 8.73
N ASP A 198 -19.31 -9.62 9.98
CA ASP A 198 -20.07 -9.13 11.14
C ASP A 198 -20.02 -7.60 11.16
N GLU A 199 -21.08 -6.99 10.61
CA GLU A 199 -21.20 -5.55 10.48
C GLU A 199 -21.38 -4.86 11.84
N GLU A 200 -22.08 -5.51 12.77
CA GLU A 200 -22.29 -4.95 14.11
C GLU A 200 -20.98 -4.89 14.89
N ASP A 201 -20.18 -5.96 14.87
CA ASP A 201 -18.85 -5.98 15.50
C ASP A 201 -17.90 -4.95 14.83
N PHE A 202 -17.95 -4.82 13.49
CA PHE A 202 -17.15 -3.81 12.78
C PHE A 202 -17.52 -2.39 13.22
N LEU A 203 -18.81 -2.04 13.24
CA LEU A 203 -19.28 -0.70 13.63
C LEU A 203 -19.01 -0.40 15.11
N ASN A 204 -19.16 -1.38 15.99
CA ASN A 204 -18.89 -1.24 17.42
C ASN A 204 -17.41 -0.94 17.73
N ARG A 205 -16.49 -1.41 16.87
CA ARG A 205 -15.03 -1.20 17.02
C ARG A 205 -14.50 -0.02 16.22
N LEU A 206 -15.29 0.54 15.31
CA LEU A 206 -14.86 1.53 14.33
C LEU A 206 -14.24 2.78 14.97
N ASP A 207 -14.82 3.32 16.03
CA ASP A 207 -14.31 4.50 16.71
C ASP A 207 -12.97 4.23 17.39
N ALA A 208 -12.82 3.10 18.06
CA ALA A 208 -11.55 2.70 18.67
C ALA A 208 -10.45 2.44 17.62
N MET A 209 -10.80 1.80 16.49
CA MET A 209 -9.87 1.62 15.36
C MET A 209 -9.43 2.96 14.79
N THR A 210 -10.36 3.90 14.64
CA THR A 210 -10.10 5.24 14.11
C THR A 210 -9.15 6.02 15.01
N GLU A 211 -9.41 6.06 16.31
CA GLU A 211 -8.56 6.72 17.31
C GLU A 211 -7.15 6.15 17.30
N GLN A 212 -7.03 4.84 17.38
CA GLN A 212 -5.72 4.20 17.36
C GLN A 212 -4.98 4.33 16.03
N ALA A 213 -5.68 4.41 14.89
CA ALA A 213 -5.05 4.68 13.60
C ALA A 213 -4.57 6.13 13.51
N PHE A 214 -5.32 7.07 14.09
CA PHE A 214 -4.91 8.47 14.17
C PHE A 214 -3.61 8.63 14.98
N ASP A 215 -3.49 7.92 16.10
CA ASP A 215 -2.32 7.96 17.00
C ASP A 215 -1.17 7.03 16.54
N ASP A 216 -1.34 6.28 15.46
CA ASP A 216 -0.29 5.38 14.96
C ASP A 216 0.91 6.17 14.41
N GLN A 217 2.11 5.65 14.70
CA GLN A 217 3.36 6.30 14.29
C GLN A 217 3.47 6.56 12.78
N CYS A 218 2.83 5.71 11.94
CA CYS A 218 2.89 5.84 10.48
C CYS A 218 2.08 7.04 9.99
N THR A 219 1.04 7.45 10.71
CA THR A 219 0.18 8.59 10.33
C THR A 219 0.96 9.89 10.21
N GLY A 220 2.00 10.07 11.04
CA GLY A 220 2.80 11.30 11.07
C GLY A 220 3.61 11.60 9.79
N ALA A 221 3.92 10.59 8.96
CA ALA A 221 4.64 10.78 7.70
C ALA A 221 3.71 10.85 6.47
N ASN A 222 2.39 10.72 6.68
CA ASN A 222 1.42 10.80 5.58
C ASN A 222 1.42 12.19 4.95
N PRO A 223 1.40 12.33 3.62
CA PRO A 223 1.51 13.63 2.94
C PRO A 223 0.34 14.57 3.23
N ARG A 224 -0.82 14.04 3.57
CA ARG A 224 -1.97 14.79 4.06
C ARG A 224 -2.31 14.31 5.46
N TYR A 225 -2.30 15.21 6.44
CA TYR A 225 -2.64 14.87 7.82
C TYR A 225 -4.14 14.57 7.92
N PRO A 226 -4.55 13.34 8.29
CA PRO A 226 -5.95 12.97 8.32
C PRO A 226 -6.63 13.51 9.58
N LEU A 227 -7.88 13.95 9.44
CA LEU A 227 -8.76 14.17 10.59
C LEU A 227 -9.41 12.86 11.02
N PHE A 228 -9.80 12.78 12.29
CA PHE A 228 -10.49 11.61 12.85
C PHE A 228 -11.68 11.15 11.98
N LYS A 229 -12.55 12.10 11.62
CA LYS A 229 -13.70 11.82 10.75
C LYS A 229 -13.33 11.31 9.35
N GLU A 230 -12.17 11.71 8.84
CA GLU A 230 -11.70 11.27 7.51
C GLU A 230 -11.19 9.83 7.56
N ILE A 231 -10.47 9.44 8.63
CA ILE A 231 -10.07 8.05 8.86
C ILE A 231 -11.31 7.16 9.00
N LYS A 232 -12.28 7.59 9.81
CA LYS A 232 -13.57 6.90 9.99
C LYS A 232 -14.26 6.69 8.64
N GLN A 233 -14.35 7.75 7.83
CA GLN A 233 -14.97 7.68 6.51
C GLN A 233 -14.23 6.75 5.55
N MET A 234 -12.90 6.73 5.57
CA MET A 234 -12.12 5.79 4.75
C MET A 234 -12.41 4.32 5.12
N TYR A 235 -12.57 4.00 6.41
CA TYR A 235 -12.98 2.66 6.84
C TYR A 235 -14.39 2.32 6.33
N LEU A 236 -15.35 3.24 6.46
CA LEU A 236 -16.73 3.03 5.97
C LEU A 236 -16.76 2.85 4.45
N ASN A 237 -16.01 3.65 3.70
CA ASN A 237 -15.91 3.52 2.26
C ASN A 237 -15.29 2.16 1.86
N ALA A 238 -14.27 1.69 2.59
CA ALA A 238 -13.66 0.39 2.34
C ALA A 238 -14.58 -0.78 2.71
N TYR A 239 -15.53 -0.56 3.62
CA TYR A 239 -16.51 -1.57 4.04
C TYR A 239 -17.71 -1.63 3.10
N TYR A 240 -18.33 -0.48 2.75
CA TYR A 240 -19.57 -0.40 1.98
C TYR A 240 -19.37 -0.06 0.49
N GLY A 241 -18.23 0.46 0.11
CA GLY A 241 -17.94 1.08 -1.19
C GLY A 241 -17.96 2.61 -1.15
N ASN A 242 -17.44 3.24 -2.22
CA ASN A 242 -17.15 4.68 -2.27
C ASN A 242 -18.38 5.63 -2.26
N ASN A 243 -19.60 5.11 -2.19
CA ASN A 243 -20.85 5.90 -2.15
C ASN A 243 -21.55 5.83 -0.79
N SER A 244 -20.87 5.37 0.26
CA SER A 244 -21.46 5.37 1.60
C SER A 244 -21.58 6.81 2.10
N GLU A 245 -22.81 7.34 2.13
CA GLU A 245 -23.11 8.55 2.88
C GLU A 245 -22.79 8.30 4.37
N THR A 246 -22.23 9.31 5.03
CA THR A 246 -21.88 9.28 6.45
C THR A 246 -23.10 8.89 7.29
N VAL A 247 -23.05 7.76 7.97
CA VAL A 247 -24.01 7.35 9.00
C VAL A 247 -23.70 8.10 10.29
#